data_05a963d0bcee025287b4cbd47a966921
#
_entry.id   05a963d0bcee025287b4cbd47a966921
#
_cell.length_a   1.000
_cell.length_b   1.000
_cell.length_c   1.000
_cell.angle_alpha   90.00
_cell.angle_beta   90.00
_cell.angle_gamma   90.00
#
_symmetry.space_group_name_H-M   'P 1'
#
loop_
_entity.id
_entity.type
_entity.pdbx_description
1 polymer ?
#
loop_
_entity_poly.entity_id
_entity_poly.type
_entity_poly.pdbx_seq_one_letter_code
_entity_poly.pdbx_strand_id
1 'polypeptide(L)'
;MKRSTIQRVLQAADIKPHRSVYWLNSHDPDFDAKAQDICKLYVNAPFLYQHGELVVCCDEKTGMQILQRKYPTILVQSGKPEKREHEYIRHGCRALIASFIVPTGKVVWDLGVTRTSVDFAAHLSHVATQFPGQKKFHWVVDNLNTHWSLEVCELMARLNGLPFHKKDLRNGTQRKAFLTDPEHKHVFHFTPKHGSWLNQVELWFSTLGRRFLKRGDFASAKEFTDRLTAYMDDYNENYAHPYRWTYTGEPLVRATPFSQTRRQQRFGRAWFGTRPQQFERYLYPQRAYRRRPVSNCAGTCEMAI
;
A
#
# COMPACT_ATOMS: atom_id res chain seq x y z
N MET A 1 -24.00 -25.77 -31.71
CA MET A 1 -24.43 -24.39 -31.32
C MET A 1 -23.47 -23.40 -31.92
N LYS A 2 -23.92 -22.29 -32.51
CA LYS A 2 -23.03 -21.26 -33.09
C LYS A 2 -22.40 -20.40 -31.98
N ARG A 3 -21.15 -19.95 -32.15
CA ARG A 3 -20.43 -19.08 -31.21
C ARG A 3 -21.23 -17.85 -30.79
N SER A 4 -21.94 -17.22 -31.76
CA SER A 4 -22.82 -16.06 -31.55
C SER A 4 -24.01 -16.35 -30.64
N THR A 5 -24.54 -17.58 -30.66
CA THR A 5 -25.64 -18.01 -29.78
C THR A 5 -25.16 -18.12 -28.32
N ILE A 6 -23.99 -18.71 -28.10
CA ILE A 6 -23.37 -18.81 -26.78
C ILE A 6 -23.12 -17.42 -26.22
N GLN A 7 -22.55 -16.52 -27.04
CA GLN A 7 -22.28 -15.15 -26.64
C GLN A 7 -23.54 -14.39 -26.24
N ARG A 8 -24.65 -14.52 -27.01
CA ARG A 8 -25.94 -13.92 -26.66
C ARG A 8 -26.53 -14.44 -25.36
N VAL A 9 -26.43 -15.74 -25.11
CA VAL A 9 -26.89 -16.36 -23.85
C VAL A 9 -26.10 -15.84 -22.68
N LEU A 10 -24.77 -15.81 -22.79
CA LEU A 10 -23.89 -15.30 -21.74
C LEU A 10 -24.13 -13.81 -21.45
N GLN A 11 -24.33 -13.00 -22.52
CA GLN A 11 -24.65 -11.58 -22.37
C GLN A 11 -26.01 -11.35 -21.71
N ALA A 12 -27.02 -12.12 -22.12
CA ALA A 12 -28.39 -12.02 -21.56
C ALA A 12 -28.41 -12.41 -20.08
N ALA A 13 -27.55 -13.33 -19.67
CA ALA A 13 -27.40 -13.77 -18.28
C ALA A 13 -26.36 -12.95 -17.47
N ASP A 14 -25.71 -11.95 -18.07
CA ASP A 14 -24.55 -11.19 -17.54
C ASP A 14 -23.43 -12.09 -17.01
N ILE A 15 -23.23 -13.25 -17.64
CA ILE A 15 -22.19 -14.20 -17.27
C ILE A 15 -20.92 -13.91 -18.07
N LYS A 16 -19.81 -13.69 -17.36
CA LYS A 16 -18.49 -13.37 -17.93
C LYS A 16 -17.47 -14.44 -17.52
N PRO A 17 -17.50 -15.63 -18.11
CA PRO A 17 -16.66 -16.76 -17.66
C PRO A 17 -15.16 -16.54 -17.88
N HIS A 18 -14.78 -15.56 -18.70
CA HIS A 18 -13.40 -15.13 -18.93
C HIS A 18 -12.86 -14.17 -17.87
N ARG A 19 -13.70 -13.74 -16.92
CA ARG A 19 -13.31 -12.88 -15.81
C ARG A 19 -13.29 -13.67 -14.53
N SER A 20 -12.14 -13.69 -13.86
CA SER A 20 -11.99 -14.25 -12.53
C SER A 20 -11.67 -13.13 -11.56
N VAL A 21 -12.34 -13.11 -10.43
CA VAL A 21 -12.06 -12.22 -9.31
C VAL A 21 -11.63 -13.10 -8.16
N TYR A 22 -10.45 -12.82 -7.63
CA TYR A 22 -10.00 -13.48 -6.42
C TYR A 22 -10.73 -12.89 -5.22
N TRP A 23 -11.30 -13.75 -4.42
CA TRP A 23 -11.98 -13.39 -3.18
C TRP A 23 -11.37 -14.16 -2.03
N LEU A 24 -11.07 -13.48 -0.94
CA LEU A 24 -10.54 -14.09 0.27
C LEU A 24 -11.46 -13.75 1.43
N ASN A 25 -11.95 -14.77 2.11
CA ASN A 25 -12.67 -14.61 3.37
C ASN A 25 -11.64 -14.67 4.51
N SER A 26 -11.49 -13.59 5.25
CA SER A 26 -10.67 -13.59 6.45
C SER A 26 -11.34 -14.41 7.55
N HIS A 27 -10.57 -15.28 8.19
CA HIS A 27 -10.99 -16.01 9.39
C HIS A 27 -10.52 -15.31 10.69
N ASP A 28 -10.10 -14.04 10.60
CA ASP A 28 -9.77 -13.24 11.80
C ASP A 28 -11.06 -12.85 12.51
N PRO A 29 -11.31 -13.34 13.75
CA PRO A 29 -12.53 -13.01 14.48
C PRO A 29 -12.63 -11.53 14.81
N ASP A 30 -11.48 -10.83 14.92
CA ASP A 30 -11.39 -9.42 15.24
C ASP A 30 -11.25 -8.53 14.00
N PHE A 31 -11.55 -9.07 12.80
CA PHE A 31 -11.31 -8.36 11.53
C PHE A 31 -11.95 -6.98 11.52
N ASP A 32 -13.23 -6.93 11.83
CA ASP A 32 -14.02 -5.69 11.75
C ASP A 32 -13.55 -4.66 12.80
N ALA A 33 -13.25 -5.10 14.02
CA ALA A 33 -12.73 -4.24 15.07
C ALA A 33 -11.38 -3.61 14.71
N LYS A 34 -10.44 -4.42 14.22
CA LYS A 34 -9.11 -3.95 13.77
C LYS A 34 -9.22 -3.03 12.56
N ALA A 35 -10.09 -3.36 11.61
CA ALA A 35 -10.30 -2.52 10.43
C ALA A 35 -10.90 -1.17 10.81
N GLN A 36 -11.88 -1.13 11.70
CA GLN A 36 -12.48 0.11 12.21
C GLN A 36 -11.48 0.97 12.96
N ASP A 37 -10.65 0.37 13.82
CA ASP A 37 -9.59 1.08 14.56
C ASP A 37 -8.64 1.80 13.60
N ILE A 38 -8.09 1.07 12.63
CA ILE A 38 -7.18 1.63 11.63
C ILE A 38 -7.87 2.71 10.77
N CYS A 39 -9.11 2.47 10.33
CA CYS A 39 -9.84 3.46 9.55
C CYS A 39 -10.12 4.73 10.34
N LYS A 40 -10.44 4.64 11.63
CA LYS A 40 -10.60 5.80 12.53
C LYS A 40 -9.30 6.61 12.63
N LEU A 41 -8.15 5.93 12.76
CA LEU A 41 -6.85 6.60 12.77
C LEU A 41 -6.62 7.39 11.48
N TYR A 42 -6.91 6.81 10.33
CA TYR A 42 -6.69 7.48 9.04
C TYR A 42 -7.60 8.69 8.83
N VAL A 43 -8.86 8.59 9.21
CA VAL A 43 -9.80 9.70 9.13
C VAL A 43 -9.39 10.83 10.06
N ASN A 44 -8.90 10.50 11.26
CA ASN A 44 -8.50 11.46 12.28
C ASN A 44 -7.03 11.91 12.16
N ALA A 45 -6.22 11.32 11.26
CA ALA A 45 -4.79 11.60 11.18
C ALA A 45 -4.44 13.09 11.04
N PRO A 46 -5.16 13.93 10.28
CA PRO A 46 -4.88 15.36 10.24
C PRO A 46 -5.11 16.06 11.58
N PHE A 47 -6.17 15.69 12.30
CA PHE A 47 -6.48 16.23 13.63
C PHE A 47 -5.45 15.77 14.67
N LEU A 48 -5.13 14.49 14.70
CA LEU A 48 -4.13 13.90 15.59
C LEU A 48 -2.77 14.58 15.41
N TYR A 49 -2.35 14.80 14.16
CA TYR A 49 -1.09 15.46 13.85
C TYR A 49 -0.98 16.88 14.42
N GLN A 50 -2.07 17.65 14.35
CA GLN A 50 -2.13 18.99 14.94
C GLN A 50 -2.01 18.98 16.48
N HIS A 51 -2.36 17.85 17.13
CA HIS A 51 -2.27 17.67 18.57
C HIS A 51 -0.97 16.97 19.02
N GLY A 52 -0.06 16.72 18.09
CA GLY A 52 1.24 16.09 18.35
C GLY A 52 1.18 14.56 18.35
N GLU A 53 0.22 13.96 17.66
CA GLU A 53 0.14 12.52 17.48
C GLU A 53 0.34 12.15 16.00
N LEU A 54 1.25 11.22 15.74
CA LEU A 54 1.64 10.86 14.38
C LEU A 54 1.14 9.47 14.01
N VAL A 55 0.40 9.37 12.93
CA VAL A 55 -0.02 8.09 12.34
C VAL A 55 0.95 7.71 11.23
N VAL A 56 1.56 6.52 11.37
CA VAL A 56 2.61 6.00 10.49
C VAL A 56 2.25 4.59 10.03
N CYS A 57 2.24 4.37 8.73
CA CYS A 57 2.08 3.04 8.13
C CYS A 57 3.44 2.49 7.73
N CYS A 58 3.87 1.38 8.32
CA CYS A 58 5.19 0.81 8.09
C CYS A 58 5.09 -0.61 7.54
N ASP A 59 5.98 -0.97 6.59
CA ASP A 59 6.09 -2.31 6.02
C ASP A 59 7.39 -2.47 5.22
N GLU A 60 7.67 -3.69 4.74
CA GLU A 60 8.84 -4.02 3.92
C GLU A 60 8.47 -4.36 2.48
N LYS A 61 9.12 -3.71 1.54
CA LYS A 61 9.13 -4.12 0.14
C LYS A 61 10.36 -4.97 -0.15
N THR A 62 10.13 -6.26 -0.27
CA THR A 62 11.19 -7.26 -0.48
C THR A 62 11.42 -7.56 -1.95
N GLY A 63 12.57 -8.18 -2.27
CA GLY A 63 12.83 -8.75 -3.58
C GLY A 63 12.91 -7.71 -4.70
N MET A 64 13.31 -6.48 -4.41
CA MET A 64 13.56 -5.49 -5.44
C MET A 64 14.81 -5.88 -6.24
N GLN A 65 14.58 -6.48 -7.41
CA GLN A 65 15.66 -6.93 -8.28
C GLN A 65 16.31 -5.75 -8.99
N ILE A 66 17.64 -5.72 -8.99
CA ILE A 66 18.44 -4.74 -9.72
C ILE A 66 18.74 -5.34 -11.09
N LEU A 67 18.01 -4.88 -12.09
CA LEU A 67 18.05 -5.42 -13.43
C LEU A 67 18.65 -4.40 -14.38
N GLN A 68 19.63 -4.86 -15.19
CA GLN A 68 20.19 -4.14 -16.33
C GLN A 68 19.75 -4.82 -17.62
N ARG A 69 19.26 -4.07 -18.59
CA ARG A 69 18.96 -4.61 -19.92
C ARG A 69 20.25 -4.98 -20.62
N LYS A 70 20.26 -6.14 -21.27
CA LYS A 70 21.44 -6.64 -21.99
C LYS A 70 21.79 -5.78 -23.21
N TYR A 71 20.75 -5.24 -23.86
CA TYR A 71 20.88 -4.31 -24.99
C TYR A 71 20.04 -3.04 -24.73
N PRO A 72 20.45 -1.91 -25.34
CA PRO A 72 19.74 -0.64 -25.17
C PRO A 72 18.28 -0.70 -25.63
N THR A 73 17.42 0.00 -24.92
CA THR A 73 16.02 0.19 -25.30
C THR A 73 15.93 0.99 -26.61
N ILE A 74 15.19 0.48 -27.57
CA ILE A 74 14.88 1.23 -28.82
C ILE A 74 13.71 2.17 -28.50
N LEU A 75 13.99 3.47 -28.55
CA LEU A 75 13.03 4.50 -28.22
C LEU A 75 11.83 4.52 -29.18
N VAL A 76 10.73 5.07 -28.70
CA VAL A 76 9.51 5.29 -29.50
C VAL A 76 9.79 6.13 -30.75
N GLN A 77 9.24 5.74 -31.88
CA GLN A 77 9.27 6.47 -33.16
C GLN A 77 7.83 6.58 -33.68
N SER A 78 7.60 7.52 -34.63
CA SER A 78 6.31 7.65 -35.26
C SER A 78 5.85 6.31 -35.86
N GLY A 79 4.68 5.84 -35.47
CA GLY A 79 4.11 4.55 -35.89
C GLY A 79 4.78 3.30 -35.30
N LYS A 80 5.81 3.44 -34.44
CA LYS A 80 6.52 2.32 -33.83
C LYS A 80 6.57 2.48 -32.32
N PRO A 81 6.07 1.50 -31.54
CA PRO A 81 6.16 1.53 -30.08
C PRO A 81 7.62 1.37 -29.61
N GLU A 82 7.90 1.81 -28.37
CA GLU A 82 9.13 1.51 -27.67
C GLU A 82 9.36 -0.01 -27.60
N LYS A 83 10.59 -0.45 -27.89
CA LYS A 83 10.99 -1.85 -27.76
C LYS A 83 12.05 -1.98 -26.68
N ARG A 84 11.76 -2.78 -25.67
CA ARG A 84 12.68 -3.09 -24.57
C ARG A 84 13.22 -4.49 -24.75
N GLU A 85 14.51 -4.64 -24.49
CA GLU A 85 15.15 -5.94 -24.45
C GLU A 85 14.48 -6.85 -23.39
N HIS A 86 14.26 -8.10 -23.76
CA HIS A 86 13.69 -9.09 -22.87
C HIS A 86 14.72 -9.65 -21.89
N GLU A 87 15.96 -9.85 -22.35
CA GLU A 87 17.04 -10.36 -21.53
C GLU A 87 17.61 -9.28 -20.61
N TYR A 88 18.07 -9.72 -19.43
CA TYR A 88 18.63 -8.83 -18.44
C TYR A 88 19.77 -9.47 -17.66
N ILE A 89 20.67 -8.64 -17.14
CA ILE A 89 21.73 -8.98 -16.19
C ILE A 89 21.21 -8.61 -14.80
N ARG A 90 21.44 -9.48 -13.81
CA ARG A 90 21.07 -9.23 -12.42
C ARG A 90 22.25 -8.73 -11.61
N HIS A 91 22.09 -7.60 -10.95
CA HIS A 91 23.07 -7.01 -10.03
C HIS A 91 22.70 -7.20 -8.55
N GLY A 92 21.87 -8.21 -8.26
CA GLY A 92 21.42 -8.56 -6.93
C GLY A 92 20.02 -8.06 -6.62
N CYS A 93 19.67 -8.11 -5.33
CA CYS A 93 18.39 -7.67 -4.80
C CYS A 93 18.60 -6.68 -3.64
N ARG A 94 17.56 -5.89 -3.37
CA ARG A 94 17.47 -5.04 -2.17
C ARG A 94 16.13 -5.24 -1.48
N ALA A 95 16.11 -4.95 -0.18
CA ALA A 95 14.92 -4.82 0.62
C ALA A 95 14.80 -3.35 1.04
N LEU A 96 13.59 -2.81 0.95
CA LEU A 96 13.25 -1.47 1.39
C LEU A 96 12.32 -1.59 2.57
N ILE A 97 12.65 -0.99 3.70
CA ILE A 97 11.72 -0.75 4.80
C ILE A 97 11.26 0.69 4.66
N ALA A 98 9.96 0.93 4.67
CA ALA A 98 9.42 2.26 4.48
C ALA A 98 8.26 2.56 5.40
N SER A 99 8.20 3.80 5.86
CA SER A 99 7.14 4.36 6.68
C SER A 99 6.45 5.49 5.95
N PHE A 100 5.17 5.30 5.62
CA PHE A 100 4.32 6.33 5.05
C PHE A 100 3.70 7.15 6.17
N ILE A 101 3.98 8.44 6.19
CA ILE A 101 3.50 9.40 7.17
C ILE A 101 2.11 9.85 6.73
N VAL A 102 1.08 9.29 7.34
CA VAL A 102 -0.32 9.43 6.89
C VAL A 102 -0.78 10.88 6.72
N PRO A 103 -0.54 11.80 7.69
CA PRO A 103 -1.04 13.17 7.58
C PRO A 103 -0.34 14.02 6.51
N THR A 104 0.86 13.67 6.08
CA THR A 104 1.65 14.45 5.10
C THR A 104 1.85 13.74 3.78
N GLY A 105 1.74 12.41 3.75
CA GLY A 105 2.08 11.59 2.61
C GLY A 105 3.57 11.43 2.34
N LYS A 106 4.43 11.99 3.19
CA LYS A 106 5.89 11.80 3.11
C LYS A 106 6.27 10.38 3.48
N VAL A 107 7.42 9.94 3.01
CA VAL A 107 7.95 8.60 3.27
C VAL A 107 9.34 8.68 3.88
N VAL A 108 9.53 8.05 5.02
CA VAL A 108 10.85 7.74 5.59
C VAL A 108 11.21 6.33 5.17
N TRP A 109 12.47 6.08 4.82
CA TRP A 109 12.86 4.82 4.22
C TRP A 109 14.29 4.43 4.56
N ASP A 110 14.56 3.12 4.57
CA ASP A 110 15.88 2.53 4.70
C ASP A 110 16.03 1.39 3.68
N LEU A 111 17.17 1.36 3.00
CA LEU A 111 17.50 0.38 1.98
C LEU A 111 18.59 -0.56 2.49
N GLY A 112 18.30 -1.85 2.49
CA GLY A 112 19.23 -2.90 2.93
C GLY A 112 19.32 -4.08 1.97
N VAL A 113 20.20 -5.02 2.30
CA VAL A 113 20.23 -6.35 1.67
C VAL A 113 19.39 -7.35 2.46
N THR A 114 19.11 -7.05 3.71
CA THR A 114 18.33 -7.85 4.65
C THR A 114 17.08 -7.09 5.12
N ARG A 115 16.20 -7.78 5.81
CA ARG A 115 15.00 -7.27 6.45
C ARG A 115 14.73 -8.02 7.75
N THR A 116 15.72 -8.06 8.60
CA THR A 116 15.64 -8.73 9.90
C THR A 116 14.81 -7.91 10.88
N SER A 117 14.48 -8.49 12.02
CA SER A 117 13.84 -7.75 13.12
C SER A 117 14.70 -6.60 13.64
N VAL A 118 16.02 -6.75 13.55
CA VAL A 118 16.98 -5.68 13.90
C VAL A 118 16.88 -4.53 12.89
N ASP A 119 16.82 -4.84 11.58
CA ASP A 119 16.68 -3.82 10.54
C ASP A 119 15.36 -3.05 10.70
N PHE A 120 14.28 -3.77 11.00
CA PHE A 120 12.96 -3.16 11.23
C PHE A 120 12.97 -2.27 12.48
N ALA A 121 13.54 -2.73 13.59
CA ALA A 121 13.68 -1.92 14.79
C ALA A 121 14.54 -0.67 14.55
N ALA A 122 15.65 -0.79 13.81
CA ALA A 122 16.49 0.34 13.42
C ALA A 122 15.69 1.38 12.60
N HIS A 123 14.88 0.92 11.65
CA HIS A 123 14.00 1.78 10.86
C HIS A 123 12.98 2.52 11.73
N LEU A 124 12.30 1.84 12.65
CA LEU A 124 11.36 2.49 13.58
C LEU A 124 12.05 3.57 14.42
N SER A 125 13.29 3.30 14.88
CA SER A 125 14.11 4.27 15.59
C SER A 125 14.44 5.48 14.70
N HIS A 126 14.83 5.23 13.44
CA HIS A 126 15.08 6.29 12.47
C HIS A 126 13.85 7.17 12.27
N VAL A 127 12.67 6.59 12.05
CA VAL A 127 11.41 7.37 11.94
C VAL A 127 11.15 8.19 13.20
N ALA A 128 11.28 7.59 14.39
CA ALA A 128 11.04 8.31 15.65
C ALA A 128 11.95 9.53 15.82
N THR A 129 13.21 9.44 15.37
CA THR A 129 14.17 10.56 15.42
C THR A 129 13.86 11.67 14.44
N GLN A 130 13.16 11.40 13.33
CA GLN A 130 12.72 12.41 12.37
C GLN A 130 11.59 13.30 12.93
N PHE A 131 10.87 12.85 13.95
CA PHE A 131 9.73 13.55 14.53
C PHE A 131 9.82 13.71 16.04
N PRO A 132 10.87 14.38 16.58
CA PRO A 132 11.14 14.44 18.01
C PRO A 132 10.06 15.17 18.80
N GLY A 133 9.31 16.06 18.15
CA GLY A 133 8.26 16.87 18.79
C GLY A 133 6.92 16.14 18.99
N GLN A 134 6.77 14.92 18.49
CA GLN A 134 5.52 14.20 18.62
C GLN A 134 5.35 13.60 20.02
N LYS A 135 4.14 13.77 20.58
CA LYS A 135 3.77 13.24 21.89
C LYS A 135 3.42 11.76 21.82
N LYS A 136 2.85 11.33 20.70
CA LYS A 136 2.41 9.95 20.50
C LYS A 136 2.61 9.51 19.05
N PHE A 137 2.90 8.22 18.87
CA PHE A 137 3.04 7.55 17.58
C PHE A 137 2.06 6.40 17.48
N HIS A 138 1.30 6.35 16.40
CA HIS A 138 0.42 5.26 16.04
C HIS A 138 1.04 4.50 14.86
N TRP A 139 1.60 3.32 15.12
CA TRP A 139 2.26 2.49 14.13
C TRP A 139 1.25 1.49 13.55
N VAL A 140 0.88 1.66 12.29
CA VAL A 140 0.05 0.68 11.58
C VAL A 140 0.99 -0.28 10.84
N VAL A 141 0.93 -1.56 11.22
CA VAL A 141 1.79 -2.62 10.70
C VAL A 141 0.99 -3.89 10.41
N ASP A 142 1.51 -4.80 9.59
CA ASP A 142 0.93 -6.10 9.41
C ASP A 142 1.33 -7.11 10.52
N ASN A 143 0.91 -8.36 10.38
CA ASN A 143 1.18 -9.39 11.38
C ASN A 143 2.49 -10.16 11.15
N LEU A 144 3.44 -9.63 10.37
CA LEU A 144 4.72 -10.28 10.16
C LEU A 144 5.50 -10.41 11.48
N ASN A 145 6.20 -11.51 11.68
CA ASN A 145 6.89 -11.80 12.96
C ASN A 145 7.94 -10.77 13.32
N THR A 146 8.58 -10.13 12.35
CA THR A 146 9.54 -9.05 12.55
C THR A 146 8.91 -7.86 13.26
N HIS A 147 7.63 -7.55 13.02
CA HIS A 147 6.94 -6.37 13.56
C HIS A 147 6.60 -6.48 15.05
N TRP A 148 6.58 -7.66 15.61
CA TRP A 148 6.40 -7.91 17.06
C TRP A 148 7.51 -8.76 17.65
N SER A 149 8.71 -8.59 17.15
CA SER A 149 9.91 -9.25 17.65
C SER A 149 10.34 -8.70 19.02
N LEU A 150 11.29 -9.39 19.66
CA LEU A 150 11.86 -8.90 20.93
C LEU A 150 12.62 -7.60 20.73
N GLU A 151 13.33 -7.45 19.61
CA GLU A 151 14.11 -6.27 19.25
C GLU A 151 13.20 -5.04 19.12
N VAL A 152 12.02 -5.21 18.53
CA VAL A 152 10.99 -4.14 18.44
C VAL A 152 10.45 -3.82 19.83
N CYS A 153 10.14 -4.82 20.65
CA CYS A 153 9.66 -4.58 22.03
C CYS A 153 10.72 -3.87 22.90
N GLU A 154 11.99 -4.24 22.77
CA GLU A 154 13.09 -3.58 23.48
C GLU A 154 13.24 -2.12 23.05
N LEU A 155 13.21 -1.85 21.76
CA LEU A 155 13.20 -0.49 21.23
C LEU A 155 12.01 0.32 21.78
N MET A 156 10.79 -0.25 21.73
CA MET A 156 9.59 0.45 22.19
C MET A 156 9.60 0.68 23.68
N ALA A 157 10.10 -0.25 24.49
CA ALA A 157 10.30 -0.03 25.92
C ALA A 157 11.22 1.19 26.16
N ARG A 158 12.35 1.25 25.48
CA ARG A 158 13.29 2.38 25.57
C ARG A 158 12.65 3.71 25.13
N LEU A 159 11.93 3.74 24.01
CA LEU A 159 11.28 4.95 23.51
C LEU A 159 10.10 5.42 24.37
N ASN A 160 9.46 4.50 25.08
CA ASN A 160 8.40 4.80 26.06
C ASN A 160 8.95 5.10 27.46
N GLY A 161 10.27 4.99 27.68
CA GLY A 161 10.86 5.18 29.01
C GLY A 161 10.50 4.07 30.01
N LEU A 162 10.21 2.87 29.54
CA LEU A 162 9.77 1.73 30.33
C LEU A 162 10.91 0.73 30.57
N PRO A 163 10.90 0.00 31.71
CA PRO A 163 11.83 -1.10 31.91
C PRO A 163 11.54 -2.24 30.92
N PHE A 164 12.59 -2.86 30.41
CA PHE A 164 12.47 -4.02 29.52
C PHE A 164 12.94 -5.31 30.20
N HIS A 165 12.04 -6.28 30.29
CA HIS A 165 12.34 -7.60 30.82
C HIS A 165 11.92 -8.68 29.82
N LYS A 166 12.90 -9.28 29.16
CA LYS A 166 12.69 -10.34 28.15
C LYS A 166 11.83 -11.51 28.66
N LYS A 167 11.91 -11.83 29.96
CA LYS A 167 11.11 -12.91 30.58
C LYS A 167 9.61 -12.65 30.58
N ASP A 168 9.18 -11.38 30.49
CA ASP A 168 7.75 -11.00 30.51
C ASP A 168 7.14 -11.00 29.10
N LEU A 169 7.98 -11.11 28.07
CA LEU A 169 7.60 -11.04 26.63
C LEU A 169 7.99 -12.33 25.89
N ARG A 170 7.67 -13.49 26.47
CA ARG A 170 8.11 -14.81 25.97
C ARG A 170 7.42 -15.21 24.67
N ASN A 171 6.18 -14.83 24.47
CA ASN A 171 5.39 -15.24 23.31
C ASN A 171 4.79 -14.05 22.55
N GLY A 172 4.27 -14.33 21.34
CA GLY A 172 3.72 -13.31 20.47
C GLY A 172 2.51 -12.58 21.05
N THR A 173 1.69 -13.24 21.85
CA THR A 173 0.53 -12.62 22.51
C THR A 173 0.97 -11.55 23.50
N GLN A 174 1.94 -11.88 24.36
CA GLN A 174 2.48 -10.92 25.32
C GLN A 174 3.15 -9.73 24.64
N ARG A 175 3.93 -9.98 23.58
CA ARG A 175 4.60 -8.92 22.82
C ARG A 175 3.60 -8.00 22.14
N LYS A 176 2.56 -8.55 21.51
CA LYS A 176 1.51 -7.76 20.89
C LYS A 176 0.73 -6.96 21.92
N ALA A 177 0.38 -7.56 23.07
CA ALA A 177 -0.28 -6.85 24.15
C ALA A 177 0.55 -5.66 24.66
N PHE A 178 1.87 -5.85 24.83
CA PHE A 178 2.78 -4.76 25.18
C PHE A 178 2.82 -3.66 24.12
N LEU A 179 2.90 -4.02 22.83
CA LEU A 179 3.00 -3.05 21.74
C LEU A 179 1.69 -2.31 21.48
N THR A 180 0.53 -2.89 21.80
CA THR A 180 -0.80 -2.28 21.59
C THR A 180 -1.33 -1.53 22.79
N ASP A 181 -0.56 -1.41 23.87
CA ASP A 181 -0.99 -0.70 25.08
C ASP A 181 -1.24 0.79 24.74
N PRO A 182 -2.48 1.30 24.90
CA PRO A 182 -2.83 2.66 24.56
C PRO A 182 -2.15 3.73 25.44
N GLU A 183 -1.64 3.37 26.62
CA GLU A 183 -0.95 4.28 27.53
C GLU A 183 0.49 4.58 27.06
N HIS A 184 1.01 3.79 26.14
CA HIS A 184 2.34 4.01 25.58
C HIS A 184 2.39 5.25 24.67
N LYS A 185 3.56 5.89 24.62
CA LYS A 185 3.86 6.90 23.59
C LYS A 185 3.91 6.32 22.20
N HIS A 186 4.37 5.08 22.04
CA HIS A 186 4.45 4.34 20.79
C HIS A 186 3.47 3.16 20.83
N VAL A 187 2.36 3.27 20.11
CA VAL A 187 1.26 2.29 20.07
C VAL A 187 1.18 1.63 18.71
N PHE A 188 1.08 0.31 18.69
CA PHE A 188 0.96 -0.47 17.45
C PHE A 188 -0.51 -0.84 17.18
N HIS A 189 -0.88 -0.75 15.91
CA HIS A 189 -2.17 -1.14 15.36
C HIS A 189 -1.93 -2.20 14.30
N PHE A 190 -2.21 -3.45 14.63
CA PHE A 190 -2.00 -4.56 13.71
C PHE A 190 -3.16 -4.70 12.73
N THR A 191 -2.86 -4.77 11.42
CA THR A 191 -3.89 -5.07 10.43
C THR A 191 -4.52 -6.44 10.69
N PRO A 192 -5.81 -6.64 10.36
CA PRO A 192 -6.40 -7.97 10.44
C PRO A 192 -5.68 -8.96 9.50
N LYS A 193 -5.78 -10.25 9.78
CA LYS A 193 -5.23 -11.28 8.88
C LYS A 193 -5.83 -11.12 7.50
N HIS A 194 -4.96 -11.17 6.48
CA HIS A 194 -5.32 -10.91 5.08
C HIS A 194 -5.88 -9.50 4.80
N GLY A 195 -5.63 -8.56 5.71
CA GLY A 195 -6.01 -7.16 5.61
C GLY A 195 -4.85 -6.21 5.33
N SER A 196 -3.73 -6.67 4.76
CA SER A 196 -2.55 -5.82 4.45
C SER A 196 -2.88 -4.63 3.56
N TRP A 197 -3.93 -4.73 2.72
CA TRP A 197 -4.43 -3.62 1.91
C TRP A 197 -4.92 -2.41 2.73
N LEU A 198 -5.18 -2.58 4.03
CA LEU A 198 -5.45 -1.49 4.96
C LEU A 198 -4.19 -0.69 5.28
N ASN A 199 -2.99 -1.25 5.11
CA ASN A 199 -1.75 -0.54 5.34
C ASN A 199 -1.45 0.40 4.16
N GLN A 200 -1.52 1.73 4.39
CA GLN A 200 -1.37 2.72 3.32
C GLN A 200 0.00 2.71 2.64
N VAL A 201 1.04 2.22 3.30
CA VAL A 201 2.37 2.09 2.68
C VAL A 201 2.35 1.14 1.47
N GLU A 202 1.44 0.15 1.44
CA GLU A 202 1.27 -0.75 0.30
C GLU A 202 0.76 -0.02 -0.96
N LEU A 203 -0.09 0.99 -0.79
CA LEU A 203 -0.52 1.86 -1.89
C LEU A 203 0.68 2.64 -2.44
N TRP A 204 1.54 3.12 -1.54
CA TRP A 204 2.76 3.79 -1.92
C TRP A 204 3.77 2.84 -2.59
N PHE A 205 3.96 1.62 -2.09
CA PHE A 205 4.78 0.59 -2.75
C PHE A 205 4.30 0.29 -4.16
N SER A 206 2.99 0.28 -4.37
CA SER A 206 2.41 0.16 -5.71
C SER A 206 2.80 1.33 -6.62
N THR A 207 2.89 2.53 -6.09
CA THR A 207 3.33 3.73 -6.81
C THR A 207 4.83 3.66 -7.15
N LEU A 208 5.67 3.31 -6.17
CA LEU A 208 7.10 3.05 -6.38
C LEU A 208 7.33 1.99 -7.46
N GLY A 209 6.60 0.88 -7.37
CA GLY A 209 6.66 -0.20 -8.36
C GLY A 209 6.36 0.27 -9.77
N ARG A 210 5.33 1.07 -9.97
CA ARG A 210 4.92 1.57 -11.29
C ARG A 210 5.83 2.67 -11.83
N ARG A 211 6.26 3.60 -10.97
CA ARG A 211 6.99 4.80 -11.42
C ARG A 211 8.49 4.56 -11.52
N PHE A 212 9.05 3.79 -10.63
CA PHE A 212 10.49 3.57 -10.51
C PHE A 212 10.92 2.17 -10.97
N LEU A 213 10.42 1.10 -10.32
CA LEU A 213 10.93 -0.25 -10.52
C LEU A 213 10.58 -0.84 -11.89
N LYS A 214 9.33 -0.72 -12.33
CA LYS A 214 8.84 -1.35 -13.57
C LYS A 214 9.59 -0.90 -14.83
N ARG A 215 10.11 0.32 -14.81
CA ARG A 215 10.85 0.92 -15.94
C ARG A 215 12.34 1.06 -15.65
N GLY A 216 12.77 0.57 -14.50
CA GLY A 216 14.17 0.65 -14.10
C GLY A 216 15.08 -0.17 -15.01
N ASP A 217 16.24 0.41 -15.29
CA ASP A 217 17.37 -0.20 -15.96
C ASP A 217 18.61 0.31 -15.22
N PHE A 218 19.31 -0.58 -14.51
CA PHE A 218 20.32 -0.21 -13.53
C PHE A 218 21.58 -1.04 -13.77
N ALA A 219 22.68 -0.40 -14.17
CA ALA A 219 23.94 -1.06 -14.47
C ALA A 219 24.70 -1.53 -13.21
N SER A 220 24.28 -1.11 -12.01
CA SER A 220 24.89 -1.54 -10.76
C SER A 220 23.98 -1.33 -9.56
N ALA A 221 24.34 -1.95 -8.43
CA ALA A 221 23.66 -1.72 -7.16
C ALA A 221 23.85 -0.28 -6.65
N LYS A 222 24.98 0.34 -6.96
CA LYS A 222 25.24 1.74 -6.61
C LYS A 222 24.31 2.67 -7.40
N GLU A 223 24.23 2.52 -8.70
CA GLU A 223 23.32 3.31 -9.54
C GLU A 223 21.86 3.16 -9.10
N PHE A 224 21.44 1.93 -8.78
CA PHE A 224 20.10 1.70 -8.24
C PHE A 224 19.86 2.51 -6.98
N THR A 225 20.80 2.48 -6.02
CA THR A 225 20.70 3.21 -4.75
C THR A 225 20.65 4.71 -4.98
N ASP A 226 21.57 5.26 -5.78
CA ASP A 226 21.65 6.69 -6.08
C ASP A 226 20.35 7.20 -6.74
N ARG A 227 19.82 6.45 -7.71
CA ARG A 227 18.57 6.80 -8.41
C ARG A 227 17.33 6.61 -7.53
N LEU A 228 17.33 5.61 -6.64
CA LEU A 228 16.26 5.45 -5.67
C LEU A 228 16.25 6.63 -4.70
N THR A 229 17.41 7.02 -4.17
CA THR A 229 17.54 8.18 -3.27
C THR A 229 16.98 9.43 -3.94
N ALA A 230 17.43 9.75 -5.14
CA ALA A 230 16.95 10.91 -5.90
C ALA A 230 15.42 10.85 -6.14
N TYR A 231 14.88 9.66 -6.45
CA TYR A 231 13.43 9.47 -6.60
C TYR A 231 12.67 9.72 -5.29
N MET A 232 13.22 9.28 -4.16
CA MET A 232 12.59 9.44 -2.85
C MET A 232 12.58 10.89 -2.39
N ASP A 233 13.68 11.60 -2.65
CA ASP A 233 13.81 13.03 -2.35
C ASP A 233 12.80 13.83 -3.19
N ASP A 234 12.78 13.62 -4.51
CA ASP A 234 11.80 14.24 -5.41
C ASP A 234 10.36 13.91 -5.04
N TYR A 235 10.09 12.64 -4.65
CA TYR A 235 8.76 12.26 -4.18
C TYR A 235 8.36 13.04 -2.92
N ASN A 236 9.24 13.11 -1.92
CA ASN A 236 8.96 13.76 -0.65
C ASN A 236 8.83 15.30 -0.79
N GLU A 237 9.55 15.89 -1.74
CA GLU A 237 9.51 17.33 -1.99
C GLU A 237 8.31 17.73 -2.85
N ASN A 238 8.07 17.01 -3.95
CA ASN A 238 7.18 17.47 -5.00
C ASN A 238 5.87 16.67 -5.12
N TYR A 239 5.80 15.43 -4.61
CA TYR A 239 4.67 14.52 -4.84
C TYR A 239 4.04 13.95 -3.58
N ALA A 240 4.62 14.20 -2.41
CA ALA A 240 4.07 13.72 -1.15
C ALA A 240 2.71 14.38 -0.87
N HIS A 241 1.71 13.57 -0.64
CA HIS A 241 0.37 14.02 -0.25
C HIS A 241 -0.34 12.91 0.51
N PRO A 242 -1.20 13.24 1.48
CA PRO A 242 -2.01 12.26 2.18
C PRO A 242 -2.98 11.57 1.22
N TYR A 243 -3.21 10.27 1.43
CA TYR A 243 -4.25 9.57 0.69
C TYR A 243 -5.64 9.93 1.23
N ARG A 244 -6.58 10.18 0.32
CA ARG A 244 -7.98 10.31 0.69
C ARG A 244 -8.52 8.93 1.04
N TRP A 245 -8.64 8.65 2.34
CA TRP A 245 -9.21 7.40 2.81
C TRP A 245 -10.74 7.47 2.84
N THR A 246 -11.40 6.49 2.23
CA THR A 246 -12.88 6.48 2.09
C THR A 246 -13.54 5.25 2.69
N TYR A 247 -12.76 4.23 3.03
CA TYR A 247 -13.29 3.03 3.69
C TYR A 247 -13.47 3.30 5.19
N THR A 248 -14.64 2.94 5.73
CA THR A 248 -15.02 3.24 7.14
C THR A 248 -14.68 2.11 8.11
N GLY A 249 -14.24 0.95 7.61
CA GLY A 249 -14.04 -0.25 8.42
C GLY A 249 -15.34 -1.02 8.67
N GLU A 250 -16.45 -0.59 8.10
CA GLU A 250 -17.70 -1.36 8.17
C GLU A 250 -17.55 -2.68 7.40
N PRO A 251 -18.21 -3.76 7.85
CA PRO A 251 -18.15 -5.02 7.14
C PRO A 251 -18.53 -4.82 5.68
N LEU A 252 -17.64 -5.18 4.78
CA LEU A 252 -18.03 -5.33 3.38
C LEU A 252 -19.17 -6.34 3.39
N VAL A 253 -20.36 -5.94 2.94
CA VAL A 253 -21.55 -6.79 2.94
C VAL A 253 -21.13 -8.13 2.33
N ARG A 254 -21.08 -9.17 3.14
CA ARG A 254 -20.77 -10.52 2.70
C ARG A 254 -21.80 -10.85 1.64
N ALA A 255 -21.36 -11.02 0.39
CA ALA A 255 -22.24 -11.61 -0.60
C ALA A 255 -22.77 -12.91 0.03
N THR A 256 -24.06 -12.94 0.34
CA THR A 256 -24.71 -14.14 0.87
C THR A 256 -24.26 -15.31 0.01
N PRO A 257 -23.78 -16.43 0.59
CA PRO A 257 -23.45 -17.60 -0.20
C PRO A 257 -24.66 -17.88 -1.08
N PHE A 258 -24.43 -18.05 -2.37
CA PHE A 258 -25.46 -18.34 -3.36
C PHE A 258 -26.28 -19.52 -2.78
N SER A 259 -27.41 -19.19 -2.15
CA SER A 259 -28.27 -20.22 -1.58
C SER A 259 -28.79 -21.04 -2.76
N GLN A 260 -28.54 -22.34 -2.73
CA GLN A 260 -29.04 -23.33 -3.70
C GLN A 260 -30.59 -23.45 -3.70
N THR A 261 -31.30 -22.42 -3.30
CA THR A 261 -32.77 -22.34 -3.29
C THR A 261 -33.27 -21.46 -4.41
N ARG A 262 -33.02 -21.85 -5.66
CA ARG A 262 -33.85 -21.52 -6.80
C ARG A 262 -34.21 -22.74 -7.64
N ARG A 263 -34.83 -23.72 -7.00
CA ARG A 263 -35.85 -24.53 -7.66
C ARG A 263 -37.20 -23.99 -7.16
N GLN A 264 -38.04 -23.59 -8.11
CA GLN A 264 -39.41 -23.09 -7.95
C GLN A 264 -39.55 -21.59 -7.65
N GLN A 265 -39.45 -20.79 -8.69
CA GLN A 265 -40.44 -19.74 -8.91
C GLN A 265 -40.63 -19.55 -10.42
N ARG A 266 -41.81 -19.96 -10.85
CA ARG A 266 -42.36 -19.76 -12.18
C ARG A 266 -42.48 -18.27 -12.47
N PHE A 267 -42.26 -17.92 -13.73
CA PHE A 267 -42.59 -16.71 -14.44
C PHE A 267 -43.68 -15.84 -13.81
N GLY A 268 -43.29 -14.66 -13.43
CA GLY A 268 -44.17 -13.52 -13.17
C GLY A 268 -43.42 -12.27 -13.62
N ARG A 269 -44.04 -11.58 -14.59
CA ARG A 269 -43.54 -10.35 -15.20
C ARG A 269 -43.44 -9.20 -14.23
N ALA A 270 -42.49 -8.36 -14.54
CA ALA A 270 -42.47 -6.89 -14.40
C ALA A 270 -41.67 -6.24 -13.27
N TRP A 271 -40.91 -5.30 -13.74
CA TRP A 271 -40.60 -3.96 -13.29
C TRP A 271 -39.20 -3.68 -12.70
N PHE A 272 -38.51 -2.86 -13.46
CA PHE A 272 -37.56 -1.77 -13.20
C PHE A 272 -37.10 -1.52 -11.76
N GLY A 273 -35.80 -1.39 -11.60
CA GLY A 273 -35.23 -0.69 -10.47
C GLY A 273 -33.75 -0.91 -10.29
N THR A 274 -32.98 0.08 -10.69
CA THR A 274 -31.65 0.48 -10.19
C THR A 274 -30.50 -0.53 -10.19
N ARG A 275 -29.54 -0.28 -11.05
CA ARG A 275 -28.22 -0.89 -11.10
C ARG A 275 -27.46 -0.62 -9.78
N PRO A 276 -26.79 -1.61 -9.20
CA PRO A 276 -25.77 -1.34 -8.19
C PRO A 276 -24.47 -0.92 -8.90
N GLN A 277 -24.29 0.37 -9.10
CA GLN A 277 -23.03 0.95 -9.60
C GLN A 277 -21.94 1.07 -8.52
N GLN A 278 -22.09 0.45 -7.37
CA GLN A 278 -21.20 0.68 -6.22
C GLN A 278 -20.07 -0.33 -6.05
N PHE A 279 -20.10 -1.47 -6.73
CA PHE A 279 -19.14 -2.56 -6.44
C PHE A 279 -17.76 -2.44 -7.13
N GLU A 280 -17.63 -1.62 -8.20
CA GLU A 280 -16.33 -1.46 -8.87
C GLU A 280 -15.44 -0.36 -8.26
N ARG A 281 -15.95 0.45 -7.35
CA ARG A 281 -15.21 1.58 -6.77
C ARG A 281 -14.26 1.22 -5.62
N TYR A 282 -14.40 0.06 -5.01
CA TYR A 282 -13.70 -0.27 -3.76
C TYR A 282 -12.47 -1.16 -3.93
N LEU A 283 -12.27 -1.78 -5.09
CA LEU A 283 -11.11 -2.65 -5.32
C LEU A 283 -9.92 -1.93 -5.97
N TYR A 284 -10.12 -0.74 -6.54
CA TYR A 284 -9.06 0.15 -7.02
C TYR A 284 -9.55 1.58 -6.92
N PRO A 285 -8.87 2.48 -6.20
CA PRO A 285 -9.20 3.89 -6.26
C PRO A 285 -8.97 4.38 -7.68
N GLN A 286 -10.05 4.61 -8.42
CA GLN A 286 -9.99 5.17 -9.75
C GLN A 286 -9.52 6.62 -9.64
N ARG A 287 -8.40 6.91 -10.31
CA ARG A 287 -7.86 8.24 -10.50
C ARG A 287 -8.86 9.15 -11.17
N ALA A 288 -9.24 10.22 -10.49
CA ALA A 288 -9.71 11.43 -11.15
C ALA A 288 -8.48 12.18 -11.71
N TYR A 289 -8.04 11.83 -12.90
CA TYR A 289 -7.15 12.67 -13.68
C TYR A 289 -7.96 13.86 -14.21
N ARG A 290 -7.98 14.98 -13.48
CA ARG A 290 -8.30 16.27 -14.07
C ARG A 290 -7.13 16.67 -14.94
N ARG A 291 -7.29 16.55 -16.25
CA ARG A 291 -6.45 17.26 -17.22
C ARG A 291 -6.66 18.75 -16.96
N ARG A 292 -5.62 19.44 -16.53
CA ARG A 292 -5.58 20.90 -16.65
C ARG A 292 -5.54 21.24 -18.14
N PRO A 293 -6.30 22.22 -18.62
CA PRO A 293 -6.17 22.68 -19.99
C PRO A 293 -4.79 23.31 -20.15
N VAL A 294 -4.09 22.92 -21.20
CA VAL A 294 -2.85 23.57 -21.65
C VAL A 294 -3.28 24.90 -22.21
N SER A 295 -2.94 25.99 -21.52
CA SER A 295 -3.03 27.34 -22.08
C SER A 295 -1.96 27.48 -23.14
N ASN A 296 -2.41 27.71 -24.38
CA ASN A 296 -1.56 28.16 -25.47
C ASN A 296 -0.92 29.50 -25.11
N CYS A 297 0.36 29.50 -24.84
CA CYS A 297 1.18 30.71 -24.96
C CYS A 297 1.93 30.64 -26.31
N ALA A 298 1.36 31.29 -27.29
CA ALA A 298 2.09 31.73 -28.44
C ALA A 298 2.93 32.93 -27.99
N GLY A 299 4.23 32.76 -27.95
CA GLY A 299 5.23 33.80 -27.66
C GLY A 299 6.40 33.62 -28.62
N THR A 300 6.50 34.52 -29.53
CA THR A 300 7.53 34.70 -30.56
C THR A 300 8.93 34.66 -29.99
N CYS A 301 9.77 33.81 -30.60
CA CYS A 301 11.22 33.76 -30.36
C CYS A 301 11.89 34.76 -31.31
N GLU A 302 12.38 35.88 -30.81
CA GLU A 302 13.37 36.71 -31.49
C GLU A 302 14.78 36.26 -31.09
N MET A 303 15.58 35.94 -32.13
CA MET A 303 17.04 35.71 -32.02
C MET A 303 17.74 37.06 -31.84
N ALA A 304 18.69 37.10 -30.90
CA ALA A 304 19.82 38.02 -30.95
C ALA A 304 21.08 37.36 -30.42
N ILE A 305 22.03 37.17 -31.31
CA ILE A 305 23.50 37.06 -31.22
C ILE A 305 24.11 36.40 -30.01
#